data_3fd99aa5056db65e25e7f97c9795ce8f
#
_entry.id   3fd99aa5056db65e25e7f97c9795ce8f
#
_cell.length_a   1.000
_cell.length_b   1.000
_cell.length_c   1.000
_cell.angle_alpha   90.00
_cell.angle_beta   90.00
_cell.angle_gamma   90.00
#
_symmetry.space_group_name_H-M   'P 1'
#
loop_
_entity.id
_entity.type
_entity.pdbx_description
1 polymer ?
#
loop_
_entity_poly.entity_id
_entity_poly.type
_entity_poly.pdbx_seq_one_letter_code
_entity_poly.pdbx_strand_id
1 'polypeptide(L)'
;MEAYTDFASVYDIFMDDTPYQEWADFLSELIEEYGISKRIGDTCNSSTDDIDEVLKSERDLVLDLGCGTGTLTELLYQKGYDMIGVDNSQEMLNIAISKRESSGSGILYLCQDMRELELYSTIGTVVSVCDSVNYLLEDHEVEETFRLVNNYLYPGGLFIFDFNTVYKYQQVIGDTTIAENREECSFIWENYYHHKERINEYDLTIFAKEGGSDLFRRFTETHFQRGYTLKEMLGFVKRAGMEVVLVLDADTHKAPVDESERIYVIAQECRKKQG
;
A
#
# COMPACT_ATOMS: atom_id res chain seq x y z
N MET A 1 3.41 -11.92 -16.41
CA MET A 1 3.02 -10.70 -17.13
C MET A 1 3.07 -9.60 -16.07
N GLU A 2 3.70 -8.49 -16.32
CA GLU A 2 3.76 -7.41 -15.35
C GLU A 2 2.36 -6.79 -15.21
N ALA A 3 1.89 -6.59 -13.98
CA ALA A 3 0.66 -5.89 -13.66
C ALA A 3 0.88 -4.37 -13.73
N TYR A 4 -0.20 -3.62 -13.96
CA TYR A 4 -0.16 -2.15 -13.97
C TYR A 4 0.77 -1.53 -15.02
N THR A 5 0.72 -2.02 -16.25
CA THR A 5 1.45 -1.44 -17.38
C THR A 5 0.61 -0.35 -18.07
N ASP A 6 -0.20 -0.70 -19.04
CA ASP A 6 -1.08 0.22 -19.76
C ASP A 6 -2.21 0.78 -18.86
N PHE A 7 -2.67 0.00 -17.85
CA PHE A 7 -3.70 0.41 -16.90
C PHE A 7 -3.29 1.64 -16.06
N ALA A 8 -2.01 1.78 -15.75
CA ALA A 8 -1.52 2.94 -15.01
C ALA A 8 -2.03 4.27 -15.57
N SER A 9 -2.10 4.40 -16.91
CA SER A 9 -2.51 5.64 -17.58
C SER A 9 -3.95 6.11 -17.29
N VAL A 10 -4.82 5.20 -16.88
CA VAL A 10 -6.24 5.48 -16.56
C VAL A 10 -6.60 5.15 -15.11
N TYR A 11 -5.65 4.63 -14.34
CA TYR A 11 -5.86 4.20 -12.96
C TYR A 11 -6.51 5.28 -12.09
N ASP A 12 -5.93 6.48 -12.06
CA ASP A 12 -6.44 7.58 -11.25
C ASP A 12 -7.85 8.02 -11.66
N ILE A 13 -8.26 7.81 -12.92
CA ILE A 13 -9.62 8.14 -13.40
C ILE A 13 -10.62 7.19 -12.76
N PHE A 14 -10.31 5.88 -12.69
CA PHE A 14 -11.20 4.89 -12.07
C PHE A 14 -11.16 4.91 -10.55
N MET A 15 -10.11 5.49 -9.97
CA MET A 15 -9.95 5.62 -8.52
C MET A 15 -10.37 6.99 -7.97
N ASP A 16 -11.05 7.83 -8.77
CA ASP A 16 -11.45 9.19 -8.36
C ASP A 16 -12.50 9.22 -7.23
N ASP A 17 -13.35 8.18 -7.15
CA ASP A 17 -14.31 8.00 -6.05
C ASP A 17 -13.69 7.35 -4.79
N THR A 18 -12.41 6.97 -4.86
CA THR A 18 -11.71 6.36 -3.72
C THR A 18 -11.45 7.41 -2.63
N PRO A 19 -11.80 7.13 -1.37
CA PRO A 19 -11.70 8.10 -0.29
C PRO A 19 -10.24 8.27 0.21
N TYR A 20 -9.31 8.57 -0.68
CA TYR A 20 -7.89 8.71 -0.36
C TYR A 20 -7.61 9.73 0.76
N GLN A 21 -8.40 10.82 0.81
CA GLN A 21 -8.25 11.80 1.87
C GLN A 21 -8.61 11.22 3.23
N GLU A 22 -9.70 10.46 3.32
CA GLU A 22 -10.12 9.79 4.55
C GLU A 22 -9.09 8.74 4.98
N TRP A 23 -8.52 8.00 4.02
CA TRP A 23 -7.44 7.05 4.31
C TRP A 23 -6.18 7.74 4.82
N ALA A 24 -5.78 8.86 4.21
CA ALA A 24 -4.63 9.63 4.68
C ALA A 24 -4.86 10.22 6.08
N ASP A 25 -6.08 10.69 6.38
CA ASP A 25 -6.47 11.15 7.71
C ASP A 25 -6.37 10.02 8.74
N PHE A 26 -6.97 8.88 8.43
CA PHE A 26 -6.96 7.69 9.28
C PHE A 26 -5.55 7.14 9.53
N LEU A 27 -4.73 7.00 8.49
CA LEU A 27 -3.36 6.54 8.63
C LEU A 27 -2.52 7.52 9.47
N SER A 28 -2.74 8.82 9.28
CA SER A 28 -2.07 9.86 10.10
C SER A 28 -2.45 9.74 11.59
N GLU A 29 -3.72 9.50 11.91
CA GLU A 29 -4.18 9.26 13.28
C GLU A 29 -3.50 8.03 13.89
N LEU A 30 -3.40 6.92 13.14
CA LEU A 30 -2.72 5.70 13.59
C LEU A 30 -1.21 5.92 13.83
N ILE A 31 -0.55 6.67 12.93
CA ILE A 31 0.87 7.00 13.07
C ILE A 31 1.10 7.87 14.32
N GLU A 32 0.22 8.84 14.58
CA GLU A 32 0.32 9.71 15.76
C GLU A 32 0.06 8.97 17.06
N GLU A 33 -0.92 8.05 17.08
CA GLU A 33 -1.32 7.32 18.28
C GLU A 33 -0.36 6.18 18.64
N TYR A 34 0.08 5.41 17.65
CA TYR A 34 0.86 4.17 17.87
C TYR A 34 2.29 4.23 17.38
N GLY A 35 2.61 5.14 16.45
CA GLY A 35 3.91 5.22 15.78
C GLY A 35 4.91 6.14 16.48
N ILE A 36 6.10 6.12 15.91
CA ILE A 36 7.23 6.96 16.37
C ILE A 36 7.57 8.07 15.39
N SER A 37 7.13 7.97 14.14
CA SER A 37 7.37 8.97 13.08
C SER A 37 6.70 10.31 13.42
N LYS A 38 7.41 11.40 13.24
CA LYS A 38 6.91 12.76 13.49
C LYS A 38 6.84 13.54 12.19
N ARG A 39 5.94 14.52 12.15
CA ARG A 39 5.83 15.43 11.02
C ARG A 39 7.04 16.35 10.93
N ILE A 40 7.41 16.75 9.73
CA ILE A 40 8.45 17.75 9.48
C ILE A 40 8.02 19.07 10.17
N GLY A 41 8.85 19.57 11.07
CA GLY A 41 8.57 20.78 11.84
C GLY A 41 8.07 20.57 13.27
N ASP A 42 7.61 19.39 13.65
CA ASP A 42 7.23 19.07 15.04
C ASP A 42 8.45 18.78 15.94
N THR A 43 9.61 18.63 15.33
CA THR A 43 10.88 18.45 16.05
C THR A 43 11.36 19.80 16.57
N CYS A 44 10.99 20.14 17.80
CA CYS A 44 11.50 21.32 18.51
C CYS A 44 13.02 21.33 18.60
N ASN A 45 13.61 22.49 18.30
CA ASN A 45 14.99 22.91 18.49
C ASN A 45 15.66 22.29 19.72
N SER A 46 16.41 21.24 19.55
CA SER A 46 17.46 20.83 20.48
C SER A 46 18.77 20.82 19.70
N SER A 47 19.67 21.69 20.09
CA SER A 47 21.08 21.68 19.67
C SER A 47 21.70 20.35 20.10
N THR A 48 21.73 19.39 19.19
CA THR A 48 22.31 18.06 19.39
C THR A 48 23.27 17.77 18.24
N ASP A 49 24.24 16.93 18.51
CA ASP A 49 25.30 16.53 17.59
C ASP A 49 24.70 16.00 16.26
N ASP A 50 25.40 16.18 15.14
CA ASP A 50 24.99 15.79 13.78
C ASP A 50 24.46 14.34 13.66
N ILE A 51 24.94 13.42 14.50
CA ILE A 51 24.51 12.00 14.53
C ILE A 51 23.09 11.86 15.07
N ASP A 52 22.71 12.60 16.11
CA ASP A 52 21.37 12.55 16.68
C ASP A 52 20.32 13.11 15.70
N GLU A 53 20.70 14.05 14.83
CA GLU A 53 19.81 14.60 13.83
C GLU A 53 19.54 13.60 12.68
N VAL A 54 20.56 12.86 12.24
CA VAL A 54 20.43 11.79 11.24
C VAL A 54 19.53 10.66 11.77
N LEU A 55 19.77 10.19 13.01
CA LEU A 55 18.96 9.13 13.62
C LEU A 55 17.49 9.56 13.82
N LYS A 56 17.24 10.83 14.10
CA LYS A 56 15.89 11.39 14.19
C LYS A 56 15.21 11.43 12.81
N SER A 57 15.95 11.84 11.77
CA SER A 57 15.40 11.89 10.41
C SER A 57 15.01 10.49 9.91
N GLU A 58 15.83 9.46 10.16
CA GLU A 58 15.50 8.07 9.81
C GLU A 58 14.26 7.55 10.54
N ARG A 59 14.15 7.84 11.84
CA ARG A 59 13.00 7.46 12.65
C ARG A 59 11.70 8.10 12.15
N ASP A 60 11.78 9.32 11.62
CA ASP A 60 10.61 10.09 11.20
C ASP A 60 10.15 9.76 9.77
N LEU A 61 10.97 9.02 8.97
CA LEU A 61 10.62 8.55 7.63
C LEU A 61 9.40 7.63 7.62
N VAL A 62 8.54 7.81 6.62
CA VAL A 62 7.37 6.97 6.33
C VAL A 62 7.49 6.38 4.92
N LEU A 63 7.44 5.06 4.83
CA LEU A 63 7.43 4.33 3.56
C LEU A 63 6.02 3.96 3.16
N ASP A 64 5.63 4.26 1.93
CA ASP A 64 4.43 3.74 1.27
C ASP A 64 4.85 2.59 0.34
N LEU A 65 4.55 1.34 0.75
CA LEU A 65 4.98 0.11 0.10
C LEU A 65 3.85 -0.43 -0.79
N GLY A 66 4.05 -0.39 -2.10
CA GLY A 66 3.00 -0.57 -3.11
C GLY A 66 2.26 0.75 -3.37
N CYS A 67 3.02 1.85 -3.54
CA CYS A 67 2.48 3.21 -3.59
C CYS A 67 1.69 3.53 -4.87
N GLY A 68 1.77 2.69 -5.90
CA GLY A 68 1.11 2.89 -7.19
C GLY A 68 1.42 4.26 -7.81
N THR A 69 0.38 4.99 -8.18
CA THR A 69 0.49 6.35 -8.76
C THR A 69 0.82 7.44 -7.73
N GLY A 70 1.11 7.08 -6.47
CA GLY A 70 1.55 8.00 -5.42
C GLY A 70 0.48 8.93 -4.86
N THR A 71 -0.80 8.71 -5.14
CA THR A 71 -1.88 9.59 -4.65
C THR A 71 -1.92 9.66 -3.12
N LEU A 72 -1.88 8.51 -2.45
CA LEU A 72 -1.84 8.45 -0.99
C LEU A 72 -0.52 9.00 -0.43
N THR A 73 0.59 8.66 -1.08
CA THR A 73 1.93 9.14 -0.71
C THR A 73 2.00 10.69 -0.70
N GLU A 74 1.46 11.34 -1.74
CA GLU A 74 1.38 12.81 -1.82
C GLU A 74 0.50 13.40 -0.70
N LEU A 75 -0.63 12.76 -0.37
CA LEU A 75 -1.51 13.22 0.71
C LEU A 75 -0.83 13.10 2.09
N LEU A 76 -0.09 12.02 2.34
CA LEU A 76 0.68 11.87 3.58
C LEU A 76 1.83 12.89 3.64
N TYR A 77 2.49 13.17 2.51
CA TYR A 77 3.48 14.24 2.43
C TYR A 77 2.87 15.62 2.75
N GLN A 78 1.70 15.93 2.21
CA GLN A 78 0.97 17.18 2.51
C GLN A 78 0.56 17.28 3.98
N LYS A 79 0.41 16.17 4.68
CA LYS A 79 0.22 16.12 6.14
C LYS A 79 1.51 16.37 6.93
N GLY A 80 2.65 16.48 6.25
CA GLY A 80 3.95 16.82 6.82
C GLY A 80 4.87 15.63 7.10
N TYR A 81 4.57 14.42 6.62
CA TYR A 81 5.48 13.29 6.75
C TYR A 81 6.58 13.33 5.68
N ASP A 82 7.77 12.87 6.05
CA ASP A 82 8.86 12.63 5.09
C ASP A 82 8.65 11.27 4.43
N MET A 83 8.40 11.26 3.11
CA MET A 83 7.83 10.12 2.41
C MET A 83 8.82 9.46 1.45
N ILE A 84 8.81 8.12 1.47
CA ILE A 84 9.36 7.27 0.42
C ILE A 84 8.22 6.46 -0.17
N GLY A 85 8.09 6.41 -1.50
CA GLY A 85 7.16 5.53 -2.20
C GLY A 85 7.92 4.40 -2.90
N VAL A 86 7.48 3.16 -2.73
CA VAL A 86 8.01 1.98 -3.42
C VAL A 86 6.91 1.29 -4.17
N ASP A 87 7.14 0.99 -5.44
CA ASP A 87 6.27 0.17 -6.28
C ASP A 87 7.11 -0.64 -7.26
N ASN A 88 6.60 -1.78 -7.73
CA ASN A 88 7.29 -2.60 -8.73
C ASN A 88 6.95 -2.20 -10.17
N SER A 89 5.90 -1.41 -10.40
CA SER A 89 5.51 -0.89 -11.71
C SER A 89 6.19 0.46 -12.00
N GLN A 90 7.06 0.46 -13.01
CA GLN A 90 7.69 1.70 -13.49
C GLN A 90 6.66 2.67 -14.08
N GLU A 91 5.60 2.17 -14.68
CA GLU A 91 4.52 2.97 -15.28
C GLU A 91 3.72 3.70 -14.20
N MET A 92 3.40 3.04 -13.09
CA MET A 92 2.79 3.67 -11.91
C MET A 92 3.70 4.76 -11.34
N LEU A 93 4.97 4.45 -11.18
CA LEU A 93 5.95 5.42 -10.65
C LEU A 93 6.19 6.61 -11.57
N ASN A 94 6.08 6.46 -12.89
CA ASN A 94 6.16 7.59 -13.83
C ASN A 94 5.04 8.61 -13.56
N ILE A 95 3.84 8.14 -13.21
CA ILE A 95 2.72 9.02 -12.83
C ILE A 95 2.98 9.66 -11.46
N ALA A 96 3.45 8.87 -10.48
CA ALA A 96 3.82 9.37 -9.16
C ALA A 96 4.90 10.46 -9.24
N ILE A 97 5.94 10.27 -10.07
CA ILE A 97 6.99 11.26 -10.32
C ILE A 97 6.41 12.53 -10.97
N SER A 98 5.47 12.40 -11.91
CA SER A 98 4.82 13.55 -12.55
C SER A 98 3.99 14.35 -11.52
N LYS A 99 3.31 13.67 -10.59
CA LYS A 99 2.60 14.31 -9.47
C LYS A 99 3.57 15.06 -8.56
N ARG A 100 4.68 14.42 -8.17
CA ARG A 100 5.75 15.03 -7.37
C ARG A 100 6.32 16.30 -8.03
N GLU A 101 6.60 16.25 -9.33
CA GLU A 101 7.10 17.42 -10.08
C GLU A 101 6.07 18.55 -10.09
N SER A 102 4.79 18.23 -10.18
CA SER A 102 3.69 19.22 -10.20
C SER A 102 3.44 19.83 -8.82
N SER A 103 3.53 19.03 -7.74
CA SER A 103 3.35 19.48 -6.36
C SER A 103 4.59 20.14 -5.78
N GLY A 104 5.77 19.84 -6.31
CA GLY A 104 7.06 20.25 -5.76
C GLY A 104 7.42 19.50 -4.47
N SER A 105 6.82 18.35 -4.21
CA SER A 105 7.10 17.52 -3.03
C SER A 105 8.51 16.91 -3.09
N GLY A 106 9.07 16.62 -1.90
CA GLY A 106 10.39 16.01 -1.74
C GLY A 106 10.37 14.48 -1.74
N ILE A 107 9.28 13.84 -2.15
CA ILE A 107 9.08 12.40 -2.07
C ILE A 107 10.13 11.65 -2.90
N LEU A 108 10.74 10.62 -2.31
CA LEU A 108 11.63 9.69 -3.02
C LEU A 108 10.82 8.49 -3.52
N TYR A 109 10.78 8.27 -4.84
CA TYR A 109 10.16 7.09 -5.44
C TYR A 109 11.23 6.09 -5.89
N LEU A 110 11.04 4.80 -5.54
CA LEU A 110 11.95 3.68 -5.85
C LEU A 110 11.18 2.56 -6.55
N CYS A 111 11.70 2.10 -7.70
CA CYS A 111 11.15 0.95 -8.40
C CYS A 111 11.75 -0.33 -7.81
N GLN A 112 11.00 -1.01 -6.94
CA GLN A 112 11.43 -2.25 -6.28
C GLN A 112 10.25 -3.19 -6.04
N ASP A 113 10.52 -4.48 -6.07
CA ASP A 113 9.60 -5.51 -5.59
C ASP A 113 9.62 -5.53 -4.04
N MET A 114 8.45 -5.55 -3.41
CA MET A 114 8.36 -5.60 -1.94
C MET A 114 8.99 -6.86 -1.33
N ARG A 115 9.13 -7.93 -2.14
CA ARG A 115 9.81 -9.19 -1.76
C ARG A 115 11.33 -9.07 -1.73
N GLU A 116 11.87 -8.02 -2.32
CA GLU A 116 13.31 -7.72 -2.43
C GLU A 116 13.62 -6.30 -1.94
N LEU A 117 12.80 -5.78 -1.01
CA LEU A 117 12.94 -4.41 -0.48
C LEU A 117 14.35 -4.17 0.05
N GLU A 118 15.00 -3.12 -0.46
CA GLU A 118 16.32 -2.66 -0.03
C GLU A 118 16.31 -1.14 0.20
N LEU A 119 16.63 -0.73 1.42
CA LEU A 119 16.72 0.67 1.82
C LEU A 119 18.09 0.97 2.41
N TYR A 120 18.52 2.22 2.29
CA TYR A 120 19.82 2.67 2.81
C TYR A 120 19.80 2.99 4.32
N SER A 121 18.61 3.16 4.90
CA SER A 121 18.44 3.52 6.30
C SER A 121 17.26 2.79 6.93
N THR A 122 17.14 2.92 8.26
CA THR A 122 15.92 2.52 8.96
C THR A 122 14.81 3.54 8.74
N ILE A 123 13.58 3.14 8.99
CA ILE A 123 12.35 3.92 8.82
C ILE A 123 11.44 3.78 10.04
N GLY A 124 10.71 4.83 10.38
CA GLY A 124 9.83 4.81 11.55
C GLY A 124 8.48 4.14 11.28
N THR A 125 7.96 4.28 10.07
CA THR A 125 6.65 3.71 9.71
C THR A 125 6.66 3.17 8.28
N VAL A 126 6.02 2.02 8.09
CA VAL A 126 5.64 1.48 6.77
C VAL A 126 4.13 1.43 6.67
N VAL A 127 3.58 1.96 5.59
CA VAL A 127 2.18 1.75 5.21
C VAL A 127 2.14 0.92 3.93
N SER A 128 1.18 -0.02 3.82
CA SER A 128 0.96 -0.81 2.60
C SER A 128 -0.54 -1.07 2.50
N VAL A 129 -1.25 -0.21 1.79
CA VAL A 129 -2.71 -0.25 1.73
C VAL A 129 -3.22 -0.40 0.29
N CYS A 130 -4.54 -0.49 0.14
CA CYS A 130 -5.18 -0.78 -1.13
C CYS A 130 -4.80 -2.15 -1.68
N ASP A 131 -4.90 -3.16 -0.83
CA ASP A 131 -4.71 -4.60 -1.15
C ASP A 131 -3.37 -4.98 -1.82
N SER A 132 -2.34 -4.14 -1.69
CA SER A 132 -1.00 -4.42 -2.24
C SER A 132 -0.44 -5.75 -1.73
N VAL A 133 -0.71 -6.11 -0.45
CA VAL A 133 -0.26 -7.39 0.16
C VAL A 133 -0.93 -8.61 -0.49
N ASN A 134 -2.11 -8.47 -1.10
CA ASN A 134 -2.79 -9.58 -1.77
C ASN A 134 -2.11 -10.06 -3.06
N TYR A 135 -1.18 -9.28 -3.61
CA TYR A 135 -0.33 -9.68 -4.74
C TYR A 135 0.78 -10.67 -4.35
N LEU A 136 1.02 -10.87 -3.06
CA LEU A 136 1.90 -11.92 -2.55
C LEU A 136 1.10 -13.24 -2.55
N LEU A 137 1.35 -14.12 -3.49
CA LEU A 137 0.51 -15.30 -3.73
C LEU A 137 0.90 -16.50 -2.85
N GLU A 138 2.14 -16.53 -2.37
CA GLU A 138 2.68 -17.64 -1.59
C GLU A 138 3.04 -17.23 -0.16
N ASP A 139 2.91 -18.16 0.80
CA ASP A 139 3.21 -17.89 2.21
C ASP A 139 4.64 -17.36 2.41
N HIS A 140 5.61 -17.91 1.66
CA HIS A 140 7.01 -17.51 1.78
C HIS A 140 7.25 -16.09 1.27
N GLU A 141 6.47 -15.60 0.30
CA GLU A 141 6.55 -14.23 -0.19
C GLU A 141 6.08 -13.23 0.87
N VAL A 142 4.97 -13.55 1.58
CA VAL A 142 4.47 -12.73 2.69
C VAL A 142 5.49 -12.73 3.84
N GLU A 143 6.02 -13.91 4.20
CA GLU A 143 7.02 -14.02 5.27
C GLU A 143 8.27 -13.21 4.97
N GLU A 144 8.78 -13.28 3.75
CA GLU A 144 9.97 -12.53 3.35
C GLU A 144 9.71 -11.03 3.32
N THR A 145 8.59 -10.58 2.73
CA THR A 145 8.21 -9.17 2.70
C THR A 145 8.09 -8.62 4.12
N PHE A 146 7.37 -9.31 5.02
CA PHE A 146 7.19 -8.84 6.40
C PHE A 146 8.50 -8.88 7.20
N ARG A 147 9.37 -9.85 6.92
CA ARG A 147 10.73 -9.91 7.49
C ARG A 147 11.57 -8.72 7.05
N LEU A 148 11.52 -8.34 5.76
CA LEU A 148 12.22 -7.17 5.22
C LEU A 148 11.66 -5.87 5.81
N VAL A 149 10.34 -5.73 5.88
CA VAL A 149 9.70 -4.59 6.57
C VAL A 149 10.23 -4.48 8.00
N ASN A 150 10.17 -5.57 8.77
CA ASN A 150 10.67 -5.54 10.15
C ASN A 150 12.19 -5.25 10.20
N ASN A 151 12.99 -5.71 9.23
CA ASN A 151 14.43 -5.43 9.19
C ASN A 151 14.70 -3.92 9.09
N TYR A 152 13.92 -3.20 8.28
CA TYR A 152 14.10 -1.76 8.08
C TYR A 152 13.36 -0.89 9.10
N LEU A 153 12.35 -1.40 9.81
CA LEU A 153 11.71 -0.63 10.88
C LEU A 153 12.71 -0.22 11.94
N TYR A 154 12.65 1.04 12.37
CA TYR A 154 13.34 1.54 13.56
C TYR A 154 12.81 0.81 14.81
N PRO A 155 13.59 0.69 15.92
CA PRO A 155 13.08 0.13 17.17
C PRO A 155 11.78 0.79 17.62
N GLY A 156 10.70 0.00 17.74
CA GLY A 156 9.35 0.50 18.02
C GLY A 156 8.62 1.09 16.81
N GLY A 157 9.17 0.93 15.60
CA GLY A 157 8.53 1.37 14.35
C GLY A 157 7.24 0.63 14.03
N LEU A 158 6.41 1.23 13.19
CA LEU A 158 5.05 0.80 12.91
C LEU A 158 4.92 0.24 11.50
N PHE A 159 4.19 -0.86 11.35
CA PHE A 159 3.75 -1.39 10.06
C PHE A 159 2.22 -1.43 10.01
N ILE A 160 1.63 -0.63 9.13
CA ILE A 160 0.19 -0.56 8.89
C ILE A 160 -0.08 -1.12 7.50
N PHE A 161 -0.86 -2.19 7.41
CA PHE A 161 -1.25 -2.72 6.11
C PHE A 161 -2.70 -3.17 6.11
N ASP A 162 -3.30 -3.21 4.93
CA ASP A 162 -4.58 -3.86 4.73
C ASP A 162 -4.45 -5.11 3.86
N PHE A 163 -5.49 -5.92 3.87
CA PHE A 163 -5.63 -7.05 2.98
C PHE A 163 -7.10 -7.40 2.74
N ASN A 164 -7.39 -7.86 1.54
CA ASN A 164 -8.66 -8.45 1.18
C ASN A 164 -8.76 -9.87 1.71
N THR A 165 -9.89 -10.19 2.33
CA THR A 165 -10.13 -11.49 2.97
C THR A 165 -10.53 -12.56 1.96
N VAL A 166 -10.45 -13.82 2.38
CA VAL A 166 -11.04 -14.94 1.63
C VAL A 166 -12.54 -14.71 1.40
N TYR A 167 -13.25 -14.13 2.38
CA TYR A 167 -14.68 -13.83 2.27
C TYR A 167 -14.97 -12.91 1.08
N LYS A 168 -14.21 -11.83 0.93
CA LYS A 168 -14.37 -10.89 -0.19
C LYS A 168 -14.29 -11.58 -1.55
N TYR A 169 -13.22 -12.34 -1.77
CA TYR A 169 -13.02 -13.00 -3.07
C TYR A 169 -14.00 -14.14 -3.29
N GLN A 170 -14.35 -14.91 -2.24
CA GLN A 170 -15.18 -16.08 -2.39
C GLN A 170 -16.68 -15.75 -2.43
N GLN A 171 -17.14 -14.75 -1.68
CA GLN A 171 -18.57 -14.49 -1.47
C GLN A 171 -19.05 -13.19 -2.14
N VAL A 172 -18.18 -12.19 -2.28
CA VAL A 172 -18.57 -10.86 -2.76
C VAL A 172 -18.18 -10.67 -4.22
N ILE A 173 -16.89 -10.81 -4.53
CA ILE A 173 -16.39 -10.67 -5.90
C ILE A 173 -16.67 -11.95 -6.70
N GLY A 174 -16.26 -13.11 -6.19
CA GLY A 174 -16.51 -14.43 -6.80
C GLY A 174 -16.13 -14.47 -8.27
N ASP A 175 -17.03 -15.09 -9.07
CA ASP A 175 -16.90 -15.18 -10.53
C ASP A 175 -17.76 -14.09 -11.21
N THR A 176 -17.72 -12.86 -10.68
CA THR A 176 -18.53 -11.74 -11.20
C THR A 176 -17.78 -10.95 -12.26
N THR A 177 -18.56 -10.30 -13.13
CA THR A 177 -18.04 -9.28 -14.06
C THR A 177 -18.45 -7.91 -13.53
N ILE A 178 -17.47 -7.03 -13.35
CA ILE A 178 -17.66 -5.64 -13.00
C ILE A 178 -17.32 -4.80 -14.22
N ALA A 179 -18.16 -3.83 -14.56
CA ALA A 179 -17.88 -2.95 -15.68
C ALA A 179 -18.22 -1.51 -15.33
N GLU A 180 -17.40 -0.60 -15.81
CA GLU A 180 -17.61 0.83 -15.67
C GLU A 180 -17.40 1.51 -17.02
N ASN A 181 -18.27 2.48 -17.31
CA ASN A 181 -18.21 3.24 -18.56
C ASN A 181 -18.22 4.73 -18.25
N ARG A 182 -17.15 5.39 -18.65
CA ARG A 182 -16.97 6.85 -18.56
C ARG A 182 -16.73 7.45 -19.95
N GLU A 183 -16.71 8.77 -20.07
CA GLU A 183 -16.52 9.46 -21.34
C GLU A 183 -15.16 9.20 -21.98
N GLU A 184 -14.09 9.18 -21.15
CA GLU A 184 -12.70 9.07 -21.62
C GLU A 184 -12.16 7.63 -21.53
N CYS A 185 -12.79 6.75 -20.77
CA CYS A 185 -12.33 5.37 -20.57
C CYS A 185 -13.47 4.45 -20.10
N SER A 186 -13.30 3.16 -20.31
CA SER A 186 -14.19 2.11 -19.80
C SER A 186 -13.37 0.89 -19.45
N PHE A 187 -13.87 0.08 -18.50
CA PHE A 187 -13.28 -1.23 -18.26
C PHE A 187 -14.35 -2.33 -18.14
N ILE A 188 -13.91 -3.55 -18.39
CA ILE A 188 -14.60 -4.78 -18.07
C ILE A 188 -13.62 -5.60 -17.23
N TRP A 189 -14.02 -5.91 -16.00
CA TRP A 189 -13.25 -6.66 -15.02
C TRP A 189 -13.93 -7.99 -14.79
N GLU A 190 -13.38 -9.06 -15.33
CA GLU A 190 -13.89 -10.42 -15.24
C GLU A 190 -13.12 -11.19 -14.19
N ASN A 191 -13.79 -11.64 -13.14
CA ASN A 191 -13.18 -12.34 -12.01
C ASN A 191 -13.38 -13.85 -12.11
N TYR A 192 -12.35 -14.62 -11.75
CA TYR A 192 -12.33 -16.08 -11.71
C TYR A 192 -11.71 -16.53 -10.40
N TYR A 193 -12.52 -17.04 -9.47
CA TYR A 193 -12.01 -17.43 -8.15
C TYR A 193 -11.58 -18.89 -8.09
N HIS A 194 -10.31 -19.14 -7.91
CA HIS A 194 -9.71 -20.46 -7.74
C HIS A 194 -9.79 -20.90 -6.27
N HIS A 195 -10.88 -21.58 -5.91
CA HIS A 195 -11.23 -21.94 -4.53
C HIS A 195 -10.14 -22.67 -3.75
N LYS A 196 -9.39 -23.58 -4.41
CA LYS A 196 -8.39 -24.39 -3.76
C LYS A 196 -7.14 -23.60 -3.38
N GLU A 197 -6.69 -22.75 -4.28
CA GLU A 197 -5.53 -21.88 -4.14
C GLU A 197 -5.91 -20.57 -3.41
N ARG A 198 -7.19 -20.25 -3.34
CA ARG A 198 -7.75 -18.98 -2.82
C ARG A 198 -7.25 -17.77 -3.58
N ILE A 199 -7.02 -17.93 -4.87
CA ILE A 199 -6.56 -16.88 -5.77
C ILE A 199 -7.75 -16.38 -6.57
N ASN A 200 -7.92 -15.05 -6.60
CA ASN A 200 -8.77 -14.36 -7.56
C ASN A 200 -7.88 -13.96 -8.74
N GLU A 201 -8.07 -14.63 -9.86
CA GLU A 201 -7.57 -14.21 -11.16
C GLU A 201 -8.58 -13.25 -11.76
N TYR A 202 -8.13 -12.13 -12.29
CA TYR A 202 -9.03 -11.24 -13.01
C TYR A 202 -8.40 -10.68 -14.27
N ASP A 203 -9.20 -10.75 -15.34
CA ASP A 203 -8.88 -10.14 -16.61
C ASP A 203 -9.52 -8.76 -16.67
N LEU A 204 -8.68 -7.75 -16.81
CA LEU A 204 -9.09 -6.36 -16.93
C LEU A 204 -8.96 -5.92 -18.38
N THR A 205 -10.09 -5.81 -19.09
CA THR A 205 -10.14 -5.19 -20.42
C THR A 205 -10.43 -3.71 -20.28
N ILE A 206 -9.56 -2.88 -20.81
CA ILE A 206 -9.63 -1.42 -20.72
C ILE A 206 -9.73 -0.81 -22.09
N PHE A 207 -10.58 0.20 -22.22
CA PHE A 207 -10.72 1.05 -23.39
C PHE A 207 -10.39 2.49 -22.95
N ALA A 208 -9.29 3.04 -23.43
CA ALA A 208 -8.89 4.42 -23.16
C ALA A 208 -8.98 5.24 -24.46
N LYS A 209 -9.61 6.41 -24.37
CA LYS A 209 -9.75 7.32 -25.50
C LYS A 209 -8.40 7.87 -25.94
N GLU A 210 -8.13 7.84 -27.21
CA GLU A 210 -6.93 8.46 -27.77
C GLU A 210 -7.13 9.97 -27.90
N GLY A 211 -6.23 10.75 -27.30
CA GLY A 211 -6.36 12.18 -27.15
C GLY A 211 -6.82 12.92 -28.41
N GLY A 212 -7.94 13.64 -28.32
CA GLY A 212 -8.50 14.47 -29.38
C GLY A 212 -9.26 13.73 -30.46
N SER A 213 -9.52 12.41 -30.32
CA SER A 213 -10.27 11.61 -31.28
C SER A 213 -11.44 10.89 -30.58
N ASP A 214 -12.35 10.30 -31.38
CA ASP A 214 -13.39 9.41 -30.91
C ASP A 214 -12.96 7.92 -30.96
N LEU A 215 -11.68 7.66 -31.12
CA LEU A 215 -11.11 6.31 -31.12
C LEU A 215 -10.71 5.91 -29.72
N PHE A 216 -10.88 4.62 -29.42
CA PHE A 216 -10.45 4.01 -28.17
C PHE A 216 -9.36 2.96 -28.43
N ARG A 217 -8.27 3.04 -27.69
CA ARG A 217 -7.28 1.98 -27.61
C ARG A 217 -7.77 0.95 -26.62
N ARG A 218 -7.78 -0.33 -27.04
CA ARG A 218 -8.08 -1.46 -26.16
C ARG A 218 -6.79 -2.14 -25.73
N PHE A 219 -6.68 -2.44 -24.44
CA PHE A 219 -5.63 -3.29 -23.89
C PHE A 219 -6.19 -4.19 -22.78
N THR A 220 -5.46 -5.22 -22.41
CA THR A 220 -5.88 -6.18 -21.39
C THR A 220 -4.72 -6.50 -20.46
N GLU A 221 -5.03 -6.60 -19.17
CA GLU A 221 -4.09 -7.07 -18.15
C GLU A 221 -4.74 -8.18 -17.35
N THR A 222 -3.95 -9.16 -16.94
CA THR A 222 -4.38 -10.22 -16.03
C THR A 222 -3.67 -10.06 -14.70
N HIS A 223 -4.43 -10.04 -13.62
CA HIS A 223 -3.93 -9.90 -12.27
C HIS A 223 -4.29 -11.13 -11.43
N PHE A 224 -3.48 -11.38 -10.44
CA PHE A 224 -3.69 -12.45 -9.47
C PHE A 224 -3.56 -11.89 -8.07
N GLN A 225 -4.59 -12.12 -7.25
CA GLN A 225 -4.58 -11.73 -5.85
C GLN A 225 -5.03 -12.90 -4.99
N ARG A 226 -4.34 -13.15 -3.89
CA ARG A 226 -4.70 -14.21 -2.95
C ARG A 226 -5.51 -13.65 -1.78
N GLY A 227 -6.63 -14.32 -1.47
CA GLY A 227 -7.41 -14.07 -0.26
C GLY A 227 -6.76 -14.67 0.98
N TYR A 228 -6.68 -13.88 2.04
CA TYR A 228 -6.10 -14.30 3.30
C TYR A 228 -7.14 -14.33 4.43
N THR A 229 -6.91 -15.20 5.41
CA THR A 229 -7.62 -15.14 6.68
C THR A 229 -6.87 -14.25 7.67
N LEU A 230 -7.59 -13.61 8.58
CA LEU A 230 -6.97 -12.82 9.64
C LEU A 230 -5.94 -13.64 10.43
N LYS A 231 -6.27 -14.90 10.73
CA LYS A 231 -5.37 -15.80 11.48
C LYS A 231 -4.02 -16.02 10.78
N GLU A 232 -4.03 -16.15 9.46
CA GLU A 232 -2.79 -16.30 8.67
C GLU A 232 -1.96 -15.02 8.75
N MET A 233 -2.57 -13.85 8.51
CA MET A 233 -1.87 -12.57 8.57
C MET A 233 -1.26 -12.28 9.94
N LEU A 234 -2.00 -12.53 11.03
CA LEU A 234 -1.45 -12.41 12.38
C LEU A 234 -0.29 -13.39 12.62
N GLY A 235 -0.34 -14.57 12.00
CA GLY A 235 0.75 -15.56 12.03
C GLY A 235 2.01 -15.04 11.33
N PHE A 236 1.89 -14.43 10.16
CA PHE A 236 2.99 -13.83 9.41
C PHE A 236 3.63 -12.66 10.18
N VAL A 237 2.84 -11.74 10.73
CA VAL A 237 3.33 -10.64 11.57
C VAL A 237 4.18 -11.17 12.73
N LYS A 238 3.68 -12.18 13.45
CA LYS A 238 4.41 -12.78 14.58
C LYS A 238 5.71 -13.47 14.15
N ARG A 239 5.71 -14.20 13.02
CA ARG A 239 6.91 -14.88 12.50
C ARG A 239 7.95 -13.87 12.04
N ALA A 240 7.53 -12.75 11.47
CA ALA A 240 8.40 -11.64 11.10
C ALA A 240 9.03 -10.92 12.32
N GLY A 241 8.55 -11.18 13.55
CA GLY A 241 9.12 -10.61 14.77
C GLY A 241 8.46 -9.32 15.23
N MET A 242 7.27 -9.02 14.75
CA MET A 242 6.44 -7.89 15.15
C MET A 242 5.30 -8.35 16.08
N GLU A 243 4.76 -7.41 16.85
CA GLU A 243 3.55 -7.59 17.66
C GLU A 243 2.38 -6.83 17.05
N VAL A 244 1.19 -7.44 17.09
CA VAL A 244 -0.04 -6.80 16.62
C VAL A 244 -0.53 -5.85 17.69
N VAL A 245 -0.71 -4.58 17.33
CA VAL A 245 -1.21 -3.52 18.21
C VAL A 245 -2.72 -3.37 18.07
N LEU A 246 -3.22 -3.40 16.83
CA LEU A 246 -4.63 -3.17 16.52
C LEU A 246 -5.04 -3.92 15.25
N VAL A 247 -6.30 -4.34 15.19
CA VAL A 247 -6.91 -4.95 13.99
C VAL A 247 -8.29 -4.36 13.80
N LEU A 248 -8.58 -3.85 12.61
CA LEU A 248 -9.82 -3.17 12.28
C LEU A 248 -10.40 -3.67 10.96
N ASP A 249 -11.69 -3.80 10.91
CA ASP A 249 -12.45 -3.86 9.67
C ASP A 249 -12.29 -2.52 8.91
N ALA A 250 -11.98 -2.58 7.62
CA ALA A 250 -11.59 -1.39 6.87
C ALA A 250 -12.74 -0.40 6.61
N ASP A 251 -13.98 -0.89 6.58
CA ASP A 251 -15.15 -0.06 6.29
C ASP A 251 -15.75 0.56 7.56
N THR A 252 -15.71 -0.19 8.66
CA THR A 252 -16.37 0.22 9.90
C THR A 252 -15.44 0.78 10.95
N HIS A 253 -14.13 0.55 10.82
CA HIS A 253 -13.08 0.82 11.81
C HIS A 253 -13.36 0.19 13.18
N LYS A 254 -14.10 -0.94 13.20
CA LYS A 254 -14.39 -1.74 14.40
C LYS A 254 -13.64 -3.06 14.35
N ALA A 255 -13.81 -3.88 15.39
CA ALA A 255 -13.28 -5.23 15.39
C ALA A 255 -13.80 -6.01 14.17
N PRO A 256 -12.94 -6.74 13.43
CA PRO A 256 -13.38 -7.51 12.28
C PRO A 256 -14.36 -8.62 12.66
N VAL A 257 -15.23 -8.95 11.71
CA VAL A 257 -16.18 -10.08 11.77
C VAL A 257 -15.86 -11.07 10.64
N ASP A 258 -16.54 -12.21 10.62
CA ASP A 258 -16.30 -13.24 9.59
C ASP A 258 -16.62 -12.76 8.15
N GLU A 259 -17.50 -11.76 8.03
CA GLU A 259 -17.91 -11.13 6.79
C GLU A 259 -17.11 -9.87 6.42
N SER A 260 -16.09 -9.52 7.19
CA SER A 260 -15.21 -8.39 6.84
C SER A 260 -14.52 -8.64 5.51
N GLU A 261 -14.71 -7.72 4.57
CA GLU A 261 -14.15 -7.84 3.22
C GLU A 261 -12.68 -7.44 3.17
N ARG A 262 -12.31 -6.41 3.91
CA ARG A 262 -10.96 -5.87 4.01
C ARG A 262 -10.63 -5.55 5.47
N ILE A 263 -9.42 -5.86 5.87
CA ILE A 263 -8.99 -5.73 7.26
C ILE A 263 -7.67 -4.96 7.30
N TYR A 264 -7.61 -3.94 8.18
CA TYR A 264 -6.36 -3.30 8.58
C TYR A 264 -5.69 -4.06 9.72
N VAL A 265 -4.39 -4.24 9.61
CA VAL A 265 -3.53 -4.74 10.69
C VAL A 265 -2.48 -3.70 11.00
N ILE A 266 -2.39 -3.31 12.25
CA ILE A 266 -1.38 -2.41 12.79
C ILE A 266 -0.44 -3.25 13.63
N ALA A 267 0.82 -3.34 13.21
CA ALA A 267 1.86 -4.12 13.85
C ALA A 267 3.05 -3.22 14.24
N GLN A 268 3.76 -3.59 15.30
CA GLN A 268 4.88 -2.81 15.81
C GLN A 268 6.12 -3.70 15.98
N GLU A 269 7.28 -3.15 15.62
CA GLU A 269 8.56 -3.74 15.95
C GLU A 269 8.76 -3.75 17.47
N CYS A 270 9.16 -4.90 18.04
CA CYS A 270 9.21 -5.07 19.50
C CYS A 270 10.48 -5.74 20.03
N ARG A 271 11.42 -6.11 19.16
CA ARG A 271 12.60 -6.92 19.55
C ARG A 271 13.92 -6.19 19.48
N LYS A 272 13.99 -5.09 18.72
CA LYS A 272 15.19 -4.29 18.59
C LYS A 272 15.40 -3.41 19.82
N LYS A 273 16.64 -3.24 20.25
CA LYS A 273 16.96 -2.31 21.33
C LYS A 273 17.15 -0.92 20.74
N GLN A 274 16.60 0.07 21.43
CA GLN A 274 16.97 1.45 21.16
C GLN A 274 18.47 1.58 21.52
N GLY A 275 19.29 1.93 20.52
CA GLY A 275 20.72 2.15 20.69
C GLY A 275 21.01 3.38 21.54
#